data_422ff249876fb19969cbd0ba4246dd23
#
_entry.id   422ff249876fb19969cbd0ba4246dd23
#
_cell.length_a   1.000
_cell.length_b   1.000
_cell.length_c   1.000
_cell.angle_alpha   90.00
_cell.angle_beta   90.00
_cell.angle_gamma   90.00
#
_symmetry.space_group_name_H-M   'P 1'
#
loop_
_entity.id
_entity.type
_entity.pdbx_description
1 polymer ?
#
loop_
_entity_poly.entity_id
_entity_poly.type
_entity_poly.pdbx_seq_one_letter_code
_entity_poly.pdbx_strand_id
1 'polypeptide(L)'
;SIGFMRLIKRYFPKSWSFAARQSLLNLYRPNNQTVVLILAIGIGTFLISTLYFTKDFLLAKTSFEASAESPNLILFDVQTDQRDAVANTITPKGLPVIDNIPIVTMRLERIKNRNVNDIRLDTTTRVNKWILNHEFRTTYRDSMIGSEKLLEGEWIPTVDPNAKAIPISLADNVANDALVTIGDTLLFNVQGKLMTTVVGNIRQVDWARMQLNFSI
;
A
#
# COMPACT_ATOMS: atom_id res chain seq x y z
N SER A 1 -36.75 -2.26 11.18
CA SER A 1 -37.98 -2.90 10.71
C SER A 1 -39.24 -2.14 11.17
N ILE A 2 -39.32 -1.69 12.45
CA ILE A 2 -40.48 -0.93 12.97
C ILE A 2 -40.69 0.39 12.23
N GLY A 3 -39.62 1.11 11.86
CA GLY A 3 -39.71 2.34 11.07
C GLY A 3 -40.26 2.10 9.67
N PHE A 4 -39.81 1.03 8.99
CA PHE A 4 -40.29 0.62 7.68
C PHE A 4 -41.77 0.22 7.70
N MET A 5 -42.20 -0.49 8.74
CA MET A 5 -43.59 -0.82 8.92
C MET A 5 -44.49 0.43 9.16
N ARG A 6 -43.99 1.45 9.90
CA ARG A 6 -44.69 2.72 10.06
C ARG A 6 -44.80 3.52 8.78
N LEU A 7 -43.75 3.46 7.94
CA LEU A 7 -43.73 4.11 6.64
C LEU A 7 -44.76 3.50 5.69
N ILE A 8 -44.83 2.17 5.60
CA ILE A 8 -45.83 1.44 4.80
C ILE A 8 -47.24 1.79 5.27
N LYS A 9 -47.49 1.88 6.59
CA LYS A 9 -48.79 2.25 7.10
C LYS A 9 -49.19 3.68 6.74
N ARG A 10 -48.22 4.60 6.63
CA ARG A 10 -48.47 6.03 6.28
C ARG A 10 -48.75 6.24 4.80
N TYR A 11 -48.09 5.45 3.92
CA TYR A 11 -48.21 5.53 2.46
C TYR A 11 -49.05 4.41 1.88
N PHE A 12 -50.02 3.89 2.59
CA PHE A 12 -50.84 2.75 2.21
C PHE A 12 -51.56 2.98 0.86
N PRO A 13 -51.22 2.28 -0.24
CA PRO A 13 -51.87 2.49 -1.53
C PRO A 13 -53.31 2.01 -1.53
N LYS A 14 -54.24 2.90 -1.78
CA LYS A 14 -55.69 2.58 -1.79
C LYS A 14 -56.12 1.74 -3.04
N SER A 15 -55.27 1.64 -4.04
CA SER A 15 -55.52 0.93 -5.32
C SER A 15 -55.19 -0.57 -5.28
N TRP A 16 -54.70 -1.11 -4.19
CA TRP A 16 -54.28 -2.50 -4.12
C TRP A 16 -55.49 -3.44 -3.97
N SER A 17 -55.37 -4.68 -4.53
CA SER A 17 -56.35 -5.71 -4.43
C SER A 17 -56.68 -6.08 -2.96
N PHE A 18 -57.90 -6.56 -2.70
CA PHE A 18 -58.32 -6.97 -1.37
C PHE A 18 -57.36 -7.96 -0.73
N ALA A 19 -56.89 -8.96 -1.48
CA ALA A 19 -55.97 -9.97 -1.01
C ALA A 19 -54.61 -9.35 -0.54
N ALA A 20 -54.03 -8.40 -1.30
CA ALA A 20 -52.81 -7.73 -0.94
C ALA A 20 -52.94 -6.85 0.32
N ARG A 21 -54.09 -6.15 0.46
CA ARG A 21 -54.43 -5.38 1.65
C ARG A 21 -54.59 -6.26 2.89
N GLN A 22 -55.27 -7.39 2.76
CA GLN A 22 -55.48 -8.32 3.87
C GLN A 22 -54.18 -8.97 4.32
N SER A 23 -53.33 -9.36 3.36
CA SER A 23 -51.99 -9.89 3.66
C SER A 23 -51.14 -8.88 4.47
N LEU A 24 -51.11 -7.62 4.06
CA LEU A 24 -50.42 -6.56 4.76
C LEU A 24 -50.98 -6.30 6.16
N LEU A 25 -52.31 -6.31 6.31
CA LEU A 25 -52.97 -6.15 7.63
C LEU A 25 -52.63 -7.30 8.58
N ASN A 26 -52.50 -8.52 8.07
CA ASN A 26 -52.10 -9.68 8.85
C ASN A 26 -50.67 -9.57 9.42
N LEU A 27 -49.76 -8.85 8.72
CA LEU A 27 -48.42 -8.56 9.24
C LEU A 27 -48.43 -7.71 10.53
N TYR A 28 -49.52 -6.94 10.77
CA TYR A 28 -49.64 -6.04 11.94
C TYR A 28 -50.42 -6.61 13.11
N ARG A 29 -50.82 -7.89 13.05
CA ARG A 29 -51.54 -8.53 14.17
C ARG A 29 -50.66 -8.60 15.42
N PRO A 30 -51.15 -8.25 16.60
CA PRO A 30 -50.44 -8.48 17.85
C PRO A 30 -50.16 -9.99 18.01
N ASN A 31 -48.98 -10.37 18.45
CA ASN A 31 -48.45 -11.73 18.56
C ASN A 31 -48.01 -12.36 17.21
N ASN A 32 -47.81 -11.59 16.17
CA ASN A 32 -47.29 -12.13 14.94
C ASN A 32 -45.73 -12.20 14.97
N GLN A 33 -45.19 -13.39 14.73
CA GLN A 33 -43.71 -13.64 14.67
C GLN A 33 -43.07 -13.08 13.42
N THR A 34 -43.78 -12.30 12.59
CA THR A 34 -43.30 -11.74 11.32
C THR A 34 -42.05 -10.90 11.48
N VAL A 35 -41.94 -10.14 12.57
CA VAL A 35 -40.74 -9.33 12.85
C VAL A 35 -39.51 -10.23 13.05
N VAL A 36 -39.66 -11.31 13.79
CA VAL A 36 -38.60 -12.29 14.04
C VAL A 36 -38.22 -12.98 12.76
N LEU A 37 -39.18 -13.37 11.92
CA LEU A 37 -38.95 -13.98 10.64
C LEU A 37 -38.19 -13.04 9.67
N ILE A 38 -38.62 -11.78 9.58
CA ILE A 38 -37.94 -10.76 8.75
C ILE A 38 -36.51 -10.51 9.24
N LEU A 39 -36.31 -10.45 10.57
CA LEU A 39 -34.97 -10.29 11.14
C LEU A 39 -34.09 -11.53 10.85
N ALA A 40 -34.61 -12.72 11.01
CA ALA A 40 -33.88 -13.96 10.76
C ALA A 40 -33.43 -14.06 9.28
N ILE A 41 -34.35 -13.81 8.34
CA ILE A 41 -34.04 -13.79 6.90
C ILE A 41 -33.06 -12.65 6.59
N GLY A 42 -33.29 -11.45 7.14
CA GLY A 42 -32.45 -10.30 6.93
C GLY A 42 -31.01 -10.50 7.43
N ILE A 43 -30.84 -11.09 8.61
CA ILE A 43 -29.51 -11.42 9.13
C ILE A 43 -28.85 -12.52 8.30
N GLY A 44 -29.60 -13.56 7.94
CA GLY A 44 -29.09 -14.64 7.10
C GLY A 44 -28.61 -14.15 5.73
N THR A 45 -29.42 -13.37 5.03
CA THR A 45 -29.04 -12.79 3.73
C THR A 45 -27.89 -11.81 3.86
N PHE A 46 -27.83 -11.00 4.92
CA PHE A 46 -26.71 -10.10 5.19
C PHE A 46 -25.40 -10.87 5.37
N LEU A 47 -25.38 -11.92 6.17
CA LEU A 47 -24.20 -12.75 6.39
C LEU A 47 -23.70 -13.42 5.10
N ILE A 48 -24.63 -14.02 4.34
CA ILE A 48 -24.29 -14.67 3.06
C ILE A 48 -23.74 -13.64 2.06
N SER A 49 -24.39 -12.48 1.95
CA SER A 49 -23.91 -11.39 1.07
C SER A 49 -22.54 -10.87 1.48
N THR A 50 -22.31 -10.69 2.79
CA THR A 50 -21.01 -10.26 3.30
C THR A 50 -19.91 -11.26 2.94
N LEU A 51 -20.15 -12.56 3.13
CA LEU A 51 -19.19 -13.60 2.76
C LEU A 51 -18.93 -13.62 1.25
N TYR A 52 -19.97 -13.49 0.43
CA TYR A 52 -19.84 -13.45 -1.01
C TYR A 52 -18.99 -12.25 -1.48
N PHE A 53 -19.32 -11.05 -1.03
CA PHE A 53 -18.56 -9.85 -1.38
C PHE A 53 -17.13 -9.88 -0.86
N THR A 54 -16.91 -10.39 0.36
CA THR A 54 -15.56 -10.54 0.91
C THR A 54 -14.72 -11.51 0.08
N LYS A 55 -15.30 -12.65 -0.29
CA LYS A 55 -14.63 -13.62 -1.18
C LYS A 55 -14.29 -12.99 -2.53
N ASP A 56 -15.25 -12.32 -3.17
CA ASP A 56 -15.05 -11.67 -4.47
C ASP A 56 -13.99 -10.57 -4.41
N PHE A 57 -14.00 -9.76 -3.36
CA PHE A 57 -12.99 -8.74 -3.12
C PHE A 57 -11.58 -9.34 -2.96
N LEU A 58 -11.45 -10.42 -2.18
CA LEU A 58 -10.16 -11.10 -1.98
C LEU A 58 -9.66 -11.74 -3.29
N LEU A 59 -10.54 -12.41 -4.04
CA LEU A 59 -10.19 -13.01 -5.33
C LEU A 59 -9.79 -11.95 -6.35
N ALA A 60 -10.51 -10.83 -6.41
CA ALA A 60 -10.14 -9.73 -7.30
C ALA A 60 -8.77 -9.17 -6.93
N LYS A 61 -8.47 -9.00 -5.64
CA LYS A 61 -7.18 -8.51 -5.19
C LYS A 61 -6.02 -9.46 -5.55
N THR A 62 -6.20 -10.77 -5.36
CA THR A 62 -5.18 -11.77 -5.71
C THR A 62 -5.01 -11.97 -7.22
N SER A 63 -6.07 -11.81 -8.02
CA SER A 63 -5.97 -11.95 -9.48
C SER A 63 -5.23 -10.78 -10.14
N PHE A 64 -5.26 -9.59 -9.57
CA PHE A 64 -4.43 -8.46 -10.03
C PHE A 64 -2.93 -8.69 -9.79
N GLU A 65 -2.58 -9.48 -8.77
CA GLU A 65 -1.18 -9.82 -8.45
C GLU A 65 -0.61 -10.93 -9.35
N ALA A 66 -1.47 -11.73 -9.97
CA ALA A 66 -1.10 -12.81 -10.89
C ALA A 66 -1.00 -12.35 -12.36
N SER A 67 -0.65 -11.09 -12.61
CA SER A 67 -0.40 -10.63 -13.98
C SER A 67 0.83 -11.35 -14.56
N ALA A 68 0.80 -11.60 -15.87
CA ALA A 68 1.88 -12.29 -16.58
C ALA A 68 3.27 -11.62 -16.45
N GLU A 69 3.32 -10.41 -15.93
CA GLU A 69 4.53 -9.61 -15.67
C GLU A 69 5.06 -9.75 -14.23
N SER A 70 4.37 -10.51 -13.35
CA SER A 70 4.86 -10.70 -11.99
C SER A 70 5.94 -11.78 -11.96
N PRO A 71 7.12 -11.51 -11.36
CA PRO A 71 8.17 -12.52 -11.24
C PRO A 71 7.71 -13.65 -10.30
N ASN A 72 7.93 -14.88 -10.73
CA ASN A 72 7.70 -16.09 -9.92
C ASN A 72 8.99 -16.65 -9.29
N LEU A 73 10.13 -16.10 -9.68
CA LEU A 73 11.45 -16.43 -9.15
C LEU A 73 12.24 -15.13 -8.96
N ILE A 74 12.81 -14.95 -7.78
CA ILE A 74 13.67 -13.81 -7.46
C ILE A 74 15.01 -14.34 -7.00
N LEU A 75 16.07 -13.91 -7.65
CA LEU A 75 17.45 -14.21 -7.29
C LEU A 75 18.03 -12.99 -6.55
N PHE A 76 18.50 -13.24 -5.33
CA PHE A 76 19.12 -12.22 -4.49
C PHE A 76 20.64 -12.38 -4.47
N ASP A 77 21.33 -11.30 -4.11
CA ASP A 77 22.77 -11.26 -3.90
C ASP A 77 23.60 -11.62 -5.15
N VAL A 78 23.05 -11.35 -6.33
CA VAL A 78 23.79 -11.45 -7.58
C VAL A 78 24.71 -10.25 -7.68
N GLN A 79 26.03 -10.50 -7.67
CA GLN A 79 27.02 -9.44 -7.78
C GLN A 79 27.03 -8.82 -9.17
N THR A 80 27.48 -7.56 -9.28
CA THR A 80 27.43 -6.80 -10.53
C THR A 80 28.19 -7.49 -11.68
N ASP A 81 29.30 -8.15 -11.37
CA ASP A 81 30.12 -8.92 -12.31
C ASP A 81 29.49 -10.25 -12.72
N GLN A 82 28.59 -10.81 -11.91
CA GLN A 82 27.89 -12.08 -12.17
C GLN A 82 26.57 -11.90 -12.93
N ARG A 83 26.01 -10.69 -12.95
CA ARG A 83 24.68 -10.37 -13.47
C ARG A 83 24.41 -10.95 -14.85
N ASP A 84 25.31 -10.68 -15.79
CA ASP A 84 25.16 -11.08 -17.20
C ASP A 84 25.34 -12.61 -17.37
N ALA A 85 26.24 -13.22 -16.60
CA ALA A 85 26.42 -14.67 -16.60
C ALA A 85 25.19 -15.40 -16.08
N VAL A 86 24.56 -14.89 -15.01
CA VAL A 86 23.30 -15.42 -14.48
C VAL A 86 22.17 -15.29 -15.50
N ALA A 87 21.98 -14.10 -16.08
CA ALA A 87 20.96 -13.86 -17.10
C ALA A 87 21.12 -14.81 -18.30
N ASN A 88 22.35 -14.97 -18.81
CA ASN A 88 22.67 -15.87 -19.92
C ASN A 88 22.46 -17.34 -19.59
N THR A 89 22.51 -17.72 -18.32
CA THR A 89 22.27 -19.10 -17.88
C THR A 89 20.80 -19.46 -17.81
N ILE A 90 19.95 -18.52 -17.38
CA ILE A 90 18.52 -18.77 -17.13
C ILE A 90 17.64 -18.51 -18.34
N THR A 91 17.94 -17.49 -19.14
CA THR A 91 17.14 -17.11 -20.31
C THR A 91 16.95 -18.26 -21.33
N PRO A 92 17.99 -19.03 -21.70
CA PRO A 92 17.85 -20.14 -22.64
C PRO A 92 16.98 -21.30 -22.11
N LYS A 93 16.73 -21.34 -20.79
CA LYS A 93 15.85 -22.35 -20.15
C LYS A 93 14.38 -21.95 -20.14
N GLY A 94 14.00 -20.90 -20.87
CA GLY A 94 12.63 -20.41 -20.94
C GLY A 94 12.22 -19.55 -19.74
N LEU A 95 13.18 -19.04 -18.99
CA LEU A 95 12.98 -18.15 -17.84
C LEU A 95 13.45 -16.73 -18.23
N PRO A 96 12.59 -15.89 -18.79
CA PRO A 96 12.96 -14.53 -19.16
C PRO A 96 13.28 -13.70 -17.90
N VAL A 97 14.33 -12.89 -17.98
CA VAL A 97 14.63 -11.89 -16.94
C VAL A 97 13.64 -10.74 -17.13
N ILE A 98 12.73 -10.57 -16.17
CA ILE A 98 11.71 -9.52 -16.18
C ILE A 98 12.33 -8.20 -15.71
N ASP A 99 13.07 -8.26 -14.60
CA ASP A 99 13.68 -7.11 -13.98
C ASP A 99 15.10 -7.42 -13.47
N ASN A 100 15.94 -6.40 -13.51
CA ASN A 100 17.29 -6.43 -12.94
C ASN A 100 17.49 -5.16 -12.12
N ILE A 101 17.31 -5.27 -10.81
CA ILE A 101 17.21 -4.14 -9.90
C ILE A 101 18.47 -4.06 -9.04
N PRO A 102 19.28 -3.00 -9.17
CA PRO A 102 20.42 -2.79 -8.31
C PRO A 102 19.96 -2.48 -6.88
N ILE A 103 20.58 -3.13 -5.89
CA ILE A 103 20.28 -2.89 -4.48
C ILE A 103 21.53 -2.33 -3.80
N VAL A 104 21.36 -1.21 -3.13
CA VAL A 104 22.40 -0.56 -2.33
C VAL A 104 21.92 -0.45 -0.90
N THR A 105 22.74 -0.88 0.05
CA THR A 105 22.45 -0.71 1.48
C THR A 105 23.04 0.58 2.00
N MET A 106 22.25 1.33 2.76
CA MET A 106 22.70 2.56 3.38
C MET A 106 22.10 2.80 4.77
N ARG A 107 22.81 3.51 5.61
CA ARG A 107 22.38 3.89 6.96
C ARG A 107 22.31 5.39 7.10
N LEU A 108 21.31 5.86 7.81
CA LEU A 108 21.14 7.28 8.08
C LEU A 108 22.15 7.75 9.16
N GLU A 109 22.89 8.82 8.86
CA GLU A 109 23.86 9.45 9.75
C GLU A 109 23.38 10.80 10.28
N ARG A 110 22.68 11.59 9.44
CA ARG A 110 22.08 12.87 9.83
C ARG A 110 20.73 13.10 9.21
N ILE A 111 19.84 13.71 9.98
CA ILE A 111 18.56 14.27 9.50
C ILE A 111 18.69 15.78 9.61
N LYS A 112 18.61 16.49 8.47
CA LYS A 112 18.88 17.94 8.42
C LYS A 112 20.29 18.21 9.00
N ASN A 113 20.37 19.03 10.02
CA ASN A 113 21.65 19.36 10.67
C ASN A 113 21.93 18.56 11.95
N ARG A 114 21.07 17.59 12.31
CA ARG A 114 21.19 16.81 13.55
C ARG A 114 21.76 15.43 13.28
N ASN A 115 22.78 15.05 14.07
CA ASN A 115 23.32 13.70 14.02
C ASN A 115 22.31 12.68 14.58
N VAL A 116 22.26 11.48 13.99
CA VAL A 116 21.39 10.38 14.42
C VAL A 116 21.63 10.01 15.88
N ASN A 117 22.89 10.03 16.35
CA ASN A 117 23.19 9.72 17.75
C ASN A 117 22.62 10.76 18.72
N ASP A 118 22.65 12.05 18.37
CA ASP A 118 22.06 13.12 19.18
C ASP A 118 20.54 13.01 19.22
N ILE A 119 19.93 12.68 18.08
CA ILE A 119 18.47 12.44 17.99
C ILE A 119 18.07 11.22 18.83
N ARG A 120 18.88 10.17 18.85
CA ARG A 120 18.65 8.94 19.62
C ARG A 120 18.64 9.19 21.13
N LEU A 121 19.48 10.09 21.60
CA LEU A 121 19.60 10.48 23.02
C LEU A 121 18.52 11.48 23.44
N ASP A 122 17.93 12.18 22.49
CA ASP A 122 16.89 13.19 22.73
C ASP A 122 15.55 12.49 23.03
N THR A 123 15.12 12.55 24.28
CA THR A 123 13.83 11.96 24.72
C THR A 123 12.62 12.77 24.28
N THR A 124 12.81 13.99 23.79
CA THR A 124 11.74 14.89 23.32
C THR A 124 11.50 14.80 21.82
N THR A 125 12.36 14.10 21.11
CA THR A 125 12.24 13.93 19.65
C THR A 125 10.97 13.18 19.28
N ARG A 126 10.34 13.60 18.19
CA ARG A 126 9.20 12.90 17.57
C ARG A 126 9.62 11.99 16.42
N VAL A 127 10.91 11.99 16.05
CA VAL A 127 11.45 11.10 15.02
C VAL A 127 11.30 9.65 15.49
N ASN A 128 10.76 8.81 14.63
CA ASN A 128 10.54 7.40 14.99
C ASN A 128 11.88 6.66 15.08
N LYS A 129 12.10 5.99 16.21
CA LYS A 129 13.39 5.34 16.53
C LYS A 129 13.81 4.25 15.55
N TRP A 130 12.88 3.60 14.85
CA TRP A 130 13.25 2.57 13.89
C TRP A 130 14.09 3.13 12.74
N ILE A 131 13.79 4.35 12.27
CA ILE A 131 14.55 5.01 11.19
C ILE A 131 16.02 5.21 11.56
N LEU A 132 16.28 5.53 12.83
CA LEU A 132 17.63 5.79 13.32
C LEU A 132 18.50 4.53 13.41
N ASN A 133 17.88 3.35 13.41
CA ASN A 133 18.57 2.06 13.55
C ASN A 133 18.46 1.20 12.28
N HIS A 134 17.65 1.64 11.31
CA HIS A 134 17.36 0.85 10.13
C HIS A 134 18.48 0.91 9.11
N GLU A 135 18.77 -0.22 8.50
CA GLU A 135 19.59 -0.30 7.30
C GLU A 135 18.68 -0.33 6.08
N PHE A 136 18.65 0.79 5.36
CA PHE A 136 17.80 0.93 4.19
C PHE A 136 18.40 0.15 3.02
N ARG A 137 17.60 -0.74 2.45
CA ARG A 137 17.86 -1.29 1.12
C ARG A 137 17.20 -0.36 0.13
N THR A 138 17.99 0.19 -0.77
CA THR A 138 17.60 1.24 -1.70
C THR A 138 17.93 0.82 -3.12
N THR A 139 17.33 1.47 -4.08
CA THR A 139 17.62 1.26 -5.50
C THR A 139 17.79 2.59 -6.20
N TYR A 140 18.34 2.56 -7.40
CA TYR A 140 18.34 3.69 -8.31
C TYR A 140 17.74 3.27 -9.66
N ARG A 141 16.90 4.14 -10.22
CA ARG A 141 16.17 3.88 -11.46
C ARG A 141 15.65 5.20 -12.05
N ASP A 142 15.36 5.18 -13.33
CA ASP A 142 14.88 6.34 -14.09
C ASP A 142 13.36 6.51 -14.06
N SER A 143 12.62 5.47 -13.67
CA SER A 143 11.15 5.43 -13.71
C SER A 143 10.53 4.84 -12.46
N MET A 144 9.29 5.22 -12.17
CA MET A 144 8.47 4.61 -11.12
C MET A 144 7.90 3.26 -11.60
N ILE A 145 7.64 2.37 -10.66
CA ILE A 145 6.96 1.09 -10.90
C ILE A 145 5.46 1.19 -10.57
N GLY A 146 4.69 0.22 -11.06
CA GLY A 146 3.24 0.23 -10.92
C GLY A 146 2.69 0.16 -9.49
N SER A 147 3.54 -0.21 -8.49
CA SER A 147 3.20 -0.20 -7.06
C SER A 147 3.41 1.16 -6.39
N GLU A 148 3.87 2.16 -7.13
CA GLU A 148 4.21 3.46 -6.59
C GLU A 148 3.32 4.56 -7.18
N LYS A 149 3.04 5.56 -6.35
CA LYS A 149 2.31 6.76 -6.74
C LYS A 149 2.99 7.98 -6.15
N LEU A 150 3.33 8.96 -6.99
CA LEU A 150 3.87 10.23 -6.54
C LEU A 150 2.81 10.99 -5.74
N LEU A 151 3.18 11.45 -4.54
CA LEU A 151 2.33 12.27 -3.69
C LEU A 151 2.73 13.74 -3.76
N GLU A 152 4.04 14.02 -3.64
CA GLU A 152 4.57 15.38 -3.60
C GLU A 152 5.89 15.47 -4.39
N GLY A 153 6.14 16.62 -5.00
CA GLY A 153 7.33 16.89 -5.80
C GLY A 153 7.26 16.35 -7.20
N GLU A 154 8.39 16.22 -7.85
CA GLU A 154 8.53 15.72 -9.22
C GLU A 154 9.49 14.53 -9.25
N TRP A 155 9.24 13.57 -10.14
CA TRP A 155 10.16 12.46 -10.36
C TRP A 155 11.41 12.95 -11.10
N ILE A 156 12.58 12.68 -10.54
CA ILE A 156 13.87 13.08 -11.11
C ILE A 156 14.55 11.83 -11.67
N PRO A 157 14.49 11.58 -12.98
CA PRO A 157 15.01 10.35 -13.60
C PRO A 157 16.53 10.28 -13.65
N THR A 158 17.19 11.43 -13.72
CA THR A 158 18.65 11.51 -13.82
C THR A 158 19.20 12.61 -12.96
N VAL A 159 20.40 12.43 -12.45
CA VAL A 159 21.08 13.39 -11.57
C VAL A 159 22.40 13.80 -12.23
N ASP A 160 22.74 15.09 -12.13
CA ASP A 160 24.04 15.60 -12.55
C ASP A 160 25.15 14.88 -11.74
N PRO A 161 26.14 14.26 -12.39
CA PRO A 161 27.25 13.60 -11.70
C PRO A 161 28.05 14.53 -10.76
N ASN A 162 27.98 15.85 -10.97
CA ASN A 162 28.64 16.85 -10.15
C ASN A 162 27.73 17.45 -9.07
N ALA A 163 26.52 16.96 -8.90
CA ALA A 163 25.59 17.45 -7.89
C ALA A 163 26.18 17.29 -6.47
N LYS A 164 26.13 18.36 -5.68
CA LYS A 164 26.61 18.35 -4.28
C LYS A 164 25.73 17.52 -3.36
N ALA A 165 24.47 17.37 -3.71
CA ALA A 165 23.49 16.54 -3.00
C ALA A 165 22.68 15.75 -4.04
N ILE A 166 22.47 14.48 -3.77
CA ILE A 166 21.71 13.58 -4.66
C ILE A 166 20.24 13.65 -4.29
N PRO A 167 19.35 14.03 -5.22
CA PRO A 167 17.93 13.98 -4.96
C PRO A 167 17.48 12.53 -4.76
N ILE A 168 16.72 12.30 -3.71
CA ILE A 168 16.16 10.98 -3.40
C ILE A 168 14.63 11.05 -3.37
N SER A 169 14.02 9.93 -3.68
CA SER A 169 12.58 9.72 -3.56
C SER A 169 12.30 8.90 -2.30
N LEU A 170 11.52 9.45 -1.37
CA LEU A 170 11.18 8.77 -0.12
C LEU A 170 9.77 8.18 -0.17
N ALA A 171 9.60 7.00 0.40
CA ALA A 171 8.28 6.52 0.75
C ALA A 171 7.66 7.41 1.83
N ASP A 172 6.35 7.64 1.76
CA ASP A 172 5.59 8.53 2.65
C ASP A 172 5.74 8.16 4.12
N ASN A 173 5.74 6.88 4.46
CA ASN A 173 5.97 6.40 5.82
C ASN A 173 7.36 6.78 6.34
N VAL A 174 8.40 6.70 5.50
CA VAL A 174 9.77 7.10 5.88
C VAL A 174 9.86 8.61 6.07
N ALA A 175 9.27 9.39 5.17
CA ALA A 175 9.27 10.85 5.27
C ALA A 175 8.54 11.32 6.55
N ASN A 176 7.37 10.73 6.84
CA ASN A 176 6.60 11.05 8.04
C ASN A 176 7.33 10.65 9.33
N ASP A 177 7.92 9.47 9.38
CA ASP A 177 8.61 8.96 10.56
C ASP A 177 9.94 9.66 10.81
N ALA A 178 10.62 10.15 9.75
CA ALA A 178 11.82 10.96 9.83
C ALA A 178 11.53 12.46 10.07
N LEU A 179 10.26 12.88 9.94
CA LEU A 179 9.83 14.28 10.01
C LEU A 179 10.55 15.16 8.97
N VAL A 180 10.63 14.68 7.75
CA VAL A 180 11.26 15.39 6.63
C VAL A 180 10.24 15.70 5.53
N THR A 181 10.52 16.78 4.83
CA THR A 181 9.73 17.29 3.70
C THR A 181 10.64 17.51 2.49
N ILE A 182 10.04 17.82 1.34
CA ILE A 182 10.80 18.13 0.13
C ILE A 182 11.81 19.26 0.41
N GLY A 183 13.04 19.10 -0.08
CA GLY A 183 14.14 20.04 0.12
C GLY A 183 14.97 19.80 1.39
N ASP A 184 14.50 18.97 2.32
CA ASP A 184 15.30 18.61 3.50
C ASP A 184 16.49 17.75 3.12
N THR A 185 17.60 17.91 3.82
CA THR A 185 18.82 17.17 3.59
C THR A 185 18.97 15.99 4.54
N LEU A 186 19.43 14.88 4.01
CA LEU A 186 19.77 13.68 4.74
C LEU A 186 21.21 13.27 4.40
N LEU A 187 21.96 12.79 5.38
CA LEU A 187 23.27 12.24 5.17
C LEU A 187 23.23 10.75 5.42
N PHE A 188 23.59 9.98 4.41
CA PHE A 188 23.67 8.53 4.51
C PHE A 188 25.10 8.03 4.46
N ASN A 189 25.34 6.95 5.17
CA ASN A 189 26.55 6.14 5.03
C ASN A 189 26.23 4.98 4.08
N VAL A 190 26.86 5.00 2.93
CA VAL A 190 26.73 3.99 1.89
C VAL A 190 28.01 3.18 1.87
N GLN A 191 28.00 2.02 2.49
CA GLN A 191 29.16 1.11 2.53
C GLN A 191 30.49 1.80 2.96
N GLY A 192 30.40 2.68 3.95
CA GLY A 192 31.55 3.42 4.49
C GLY A 192 31.78 4.81 3.84
N LYS A 193 31.08 5.15 2.77
CA LYS A 193 31.16 6.47 2.13
C LYS A 193 29.96 7.34 2.50
N LEU A 194 30.22 8.56 2.93
CA LEU A 194 29.15 9.50 3.25
C LEU A 194 28.58 10.13 1.99
N MET A 195 27.27 10.10 1.86
CA MET A 195 26.51 10.62 0.72
C MET A 195 25.47 11.62 1.22
N THR A 196 25.62 12.87 0.77
CA THR A 196 24.62 13.91 1.03
C THR A 196 23.46 13.78 0.05
N THR A 197 22.25 13.74 0.58
CA THR A 197 21.04 13.65 -0.23
C THR A 197 20.07 14.78 0.12
N VAL A 198 19.18 15.07 -0.81
CA VAL A 198 18.06 16.00 -0.62
C VAL A 198 16.75 15.30 -1.00
N VAL A 199 15.72 15.49 -0.23
CA VAL A 199 14.39 14.94 -0.52
C VAL A 199 13.82 15.64 -1.76
N GLY A 200 13.81 14.97 -2.89
CA GLY A 200 13.31 15.49 -4.17
C GLY A 200 11.80 15.27 -4.33
N ASN A 201 11.31 14.14 -3.86
CA ASN A 201 9.88 13.83 -3.88
C ASN A 201 9.49 12.84 -2.79
N ILE A 202 8.18 12.75 -2.53
CA ILE A 202 7.57 11.78 -1.63
C ILE A 202 6.57 10.95 -2.43
N ARG A 203 6.63 9.63 -2.29
CA ARG A 203 5.76 8.68 -2.98
C ARG A 203 5.06 7.73 -2.01
N GLN A 204 3.87 7.33 -2.36
CA GLN A 204 3.16 6.23 -1.73
C GLN A 204 3.62 4.92 -2.37
N VAL A 205 3.90 3.91 -1.55
CA VAL A 205 4.31 2.58 -1.97
C VAL A 205 3.25 1.57 -1.56
N ASP A 206 2.74 0.78 -2.50
CA ASP A 206 1.84 -0.33 -2.21
C ASP A 206 2.64 -1.58 -1.83
N TRP A 207 2.87 -1.75 -0.54
CA TRP A 207 3.64 -2.86 0.02
C TRP A 207 2.93 -4.23 -0.09
N ALA A 208 1.65 -4.24 -0.44
CA ALA A 208 0.88 -5.48 -0.57
C ALA A 208 1.14 -6.22 -1.88
N ARG A 209 1.76 -5.57 -2.86
CA ARG A 209 2.10 -6.20 -4.14
C ARG A 209 3.37 -7.03 -4.04
N MET A 210 3.39 -8.20 -4.71
CA MET A 210 4.58 -9.04 -4.86
C MET A 210 5.57 -8.44 -5.88
N GLN A 211 6.03 -7.23 -5.59
CA GLN A 211 7.06 -6.51 -6.35
C GLN A 211 8.17 -6.09 -5.39
N LEU A 212 9.38 -5.91 -5.92
CA LEU A 212 10.49 -5.39 -5.13
C LEU A 212 10.27 -3.90 -4.88
N ASN A 213 9.78 -3.59 -3.69
CA ASN A 213 9.52 -2.24 -3.22
C ASN A 213 10.66 -1.74 -2.34
N PHE A 214 10.98 -0.47 -2.47
CA PHE A 214 12.05 0.18 -1.73
C PHE A 214 11.52 1.42 -1.02
N SER A 215 12.07 1.70 0.15
CA SER A 215 11.70 2.89 0.93
C SER A 215 12.35 4.17 0.40
N ILE A 216 13.49 4.02 -0.28
CA ILE A 216 14.30 5.10 -0.86
C ILE A 216 14.73 4.69 -2.24
#